data_9cfb07bc913e0e9a620db2981352183c
#
_entry.id   9cfb07bc913e0e9a620db2981352183c
#
_cell.length_a   1.000
_cell.length_b   1.000
_cell.length_c   1.000
_cell.angle_alpha   90.00
_cell.angle_beta   90.00
_cell.angle_gamma   90.00
#
_symmetry.space_group_name_H-M   'P 1'
#
loop_
_entity.id
_entity.type
_entity.pdbx_description
1 polymer ?
#
loop_
_entity_poly.entity_id
_entity_poly.type
_entity_poly.pdbx_seq_one_letter_code
_entity_poly.pdbx_strand_id
1 'polypeptide(L)'
;MILLRSGVRMGLMKKDTFKKLIWANVIILLIFIVKFIFYPYALAPEDLGKAIILYEELLPLVDNFVLILFLLIFIAFIVSLFLLYKFNDYGRQLFIVTNILGILFVFSDGYVVFDSFDYFLESISTALIGFTIAISYFSNLSKEFKKKK
;
A
#
# COMPACT_ATOMS: atom_id res chain seq x y z
N MET A 1 -7.24 40.98 -11.71
CA MET A 1 -6.37 39.81 -11.37
C MET A 1 -6.61 39.47 -9.92
N ILE A 2 -7.63 38.60 -9.66
CA ILE A 2 -8.08 38.22 -8.33
C ILE A 2 -7.32 36.93 -8.00
N LEU A 3 -6.29 37.07 -7.15
CA LEU A 3 -5.55 35.94 -6.59
C LEU A 3 -6.47 35.18 -5.62
N LEU A 4 -6.94 34.03 -6.05
CA LEU A 4 -7.58 33.02 -5.22
C LEU A 4 -6.60 32.54 -4.13
N ARG A 5 -6.52 33.28 -3.01
CA ARG A 5 -5.92 32.81 -1.75
C ARG A 5 -6.96 31.99 -0.98
N SER A 6 -7.53 30.96 -1.55
CA SER A 6 -8.21 29.93 -0.77
C SER A 6 -7.19 28.90 -0.31
N GLY A 7 -6.32 29.28 0.60
CA GLY A 7 -5.55 28.35 1.37
C GLY A 7 -6.53 27.52 2.22
N VAL A 8 -6.96 26.38 1.71
CA VAL A 8 -7.59 25.34 2.53
C VAL A 8 -6.58 25.02 3.63
N ARG A 9 -6.78 25.63 4.80
CA ARG A 9 -6.08 25.24 6.03
C ARG A 9 -6.57 23.83 6.33
N MET A 10 -5.91 22.81 5.77
CA MET A 10 -6.03 21.47 6.33
C MET A 10 -5.74 21.60 7.81
N GLY A 11 -6.74 21.26 8.63
CA GLY A 11 -6.67 21.42 10.08
C GLY A 11 -5.37 20.86 10.64
N LEU A 12 -4.90 21.42 11.75
CA LEU A 12 -3.67 21.03 12.42
C LEU A 12 -3.71 19.53 12.74
N MET A 13 -3.08 18.73 11.88
CA MET A 13 -2.97 17.28 12.06
C MET A 13 -2.00 16.99 13.21
N LYS A 14 -2.44 16.22 14.21
CA LYS A 14 -1.59 15.81 15.33
C LYS A 14 -0.66 14.66 14.92
N LYS A 15 0.56 14.62 15.44
CA LYS A 15 1.53 13.53 15.21
C LYS A 15 0.93 12.15 15.55
N ASP A 16 0.17 12.08 16.64
CA ASP A 16 -0.44 10.81 17.07
C ASP A 16 -1.50 10.30 16.09
N THR A 17 -2.25 11.24 15.47
CA THR A 17 -3.23 10.86 14.44
C THR A 17 -2.53 10.30 13.20
N PHE A 18 -1.40 10.90 12.79
CA PHE A 18 -0.60 10.37 11.70
C PHE A 18 -0.01 8.99 12.01
N LYS A 19 0.50 8.78 13.23
CA LYS A 19 0.98 7.47 13.68
C LYS A 19 -0.12 6.41 13.67
N LYS A 20 -1.35 6.76 14.06
CA LYS A 20 -2.51 5.86 13.96
C LYS A 20 -2.81 5.50 12.51
N LEU A 21 -2.66 6.44 11.57
CA LEU A 21 -2.82 6.17 10.14
C LEU A 21 -1.76 5.17 9.63
N ILE A 22 -0.51 5.30 10.07
CA ILE A 22 0.54 4.32 9.75
C ILE A 22 0.17 2.94 10.31
N TRP A 23 -0.32 2.86 11.56
CA TRP A 23 -0.79 1.60 12.13
C TRP A 23 -1.97 1.01 11.36
N ALA A 24 -2.89 1.83 10.85
CA ALA A 24 -3.98 1.35 10.01
C ALA A 24 -3.45 0.69 8.72
N ASN A 25 -2.42 1.26 8.06
CA ASN A 25 -1.76 0.61 6.92
C ASN A 25 -1.13 -0.74 7.32
N VAL A 26 -0.48 -0.82 8.48
CA VAL A 26 0.10 -2.08 8.99
C VAL A 26 -0.98 -3.12 9.25
N ILE A 27 -2.10 -2.74 9.87
CA ILE A 27 -3.21 -3.66 10.16
C ILE A 27 -3.82 -4.21 8.87
N ILE A 28 -4.09 -3.36 7.88
CA ILE A 28 -4.62 -3.81 6.59
C ILE A 28 -3.63 -4.77 5.90
N LEU A 29 -2.34 -4.45 5.92
CA LEU A 29 -1.30 -5.33 5.39
C LEU A 29 -1.32 -6.70 6.08
N LEU A 30 -1.43 -6.75 7.41
CA LEU A 30 -1.52 -8.01 8.17
C LEU A 30 -2.78 -8.80 7.81
N ILE A 31 -3.92 -8.14 7.61
CA ILE A 31 -5.15 -8.79 7.16
C ILE A 31 -4.96 -9.43 5.79
N PHE A 32 -4.31 -8.74 4.84
CA PHE A 32 -3.96 -9.30 3.54
C PHE A 32 -3.08 -10.54 3.65
N ILE A 33 -2.02 -10.47 4.48
CA ILE A 33 -1.11 -11.61 4.68
C ILE A 33 -1.86 -12.81 5.28
N VAL A 34 -2.66 -12.59 6.32
CA VAL A 34 -3.43 -13.66 6.95
C VAL A 34 -4.43 -14.26 5.97
N LYS A 35 -5.16 -13.43 5.23
CA LYS A 35 -6.09 -13.90 4.21
C LYS A 35 -5.38 -14.70 3.13
N PHE A 36 -4.28 -14.21 2.61
CA PHE A 36 -3.50 -14.88 1.56
C PHE A 36 -2.99 -16.26 2.00
N ILE A 37 -2.54 -16.39 3.27
CA ILE A 37 -1.99 -17.65 3.78
C ILE A 37 -3.09 -18.67 4.09
N PHE A 38 -4.20 -18.24 4.72
CA PHE A 38 -5.20 -19.14 5.25
C PHE A 38 -6.45 -19.28 4.41
N TYR A 39 -6.77 -18.25 3.62
CA TYR A 39 -8.04 -18.17 2.90
C TYR A 39 -7.87 -17.51 1.51
N PRO A 40 -7.01 -18.04 0.64
CA PRO A 40 -6.70 -17.37 -0.63
C PRO A 40 -7.94 -17.13 -1.52
N TYR A 41 -8.95 -18.01 -1.43
CA TYR A 41 -10.16 -17.94 -2.27
C TYR A 41 -11.46 -18.12 -1.46
N ALA A 42 -11.47 -17.74 -0.19
CA ALA A 42 -12.58 -18.04 0.75
C ALA A 42 -13.96 -17.50 0.30
N LEU A 43 -14.00 -16.41 -0.46
CA LEU A 43 -15.23 -15.76 -0.91
C LEU A 43 -15.41 -15.82 -2.43
N ALA A 44 -14.57 -16.55 -3.15
CA ALA A 44 -14.77 -16.76 -4.57
C ALA A 44 -15.91 -17.75 -4.82
N PRO A 45 -16.79 -17.53 -5.81
CA PRO A 45 -17.75 -18.53 -6.24
C PRO A 45 -17.03 -19.85 -6.60
N GLU A 46 -17.66 -21.00 -6.28
CA GLU A 46 -17.01 -22.33 -6.43
C GLU A 46 -16.50 -22.58 -7.85
N ASP A 47 -17.27 -22.17 -8.86
CA ASP A 47 -16.87 -22.33 -10.27
C ASP A 47 -15.68 -21.46 -10.64
N LEU A 48 -15.61 -20.23 -10.07
CA LEU A 48 -14.46 -19.34 -10.26
C LEU A 48 -13.22 -19.88 -9.55
N GLY A 49 -13.39 -20.44 -8.34
CA GLY A 49 -12.30 -21.09 -7.62
C GLY A 49 -11.66 -22.23 -8.41
N LYS A 50 -12.48 -23.09 -9.05
CA LYS A 50 -11.99 -24.16 -9.93
C LYS A 50 -11.26 -23.62 -11.16
N ALA A 51 -11.76 -22.55 -11.77
CA ALA A 51 -11.12 -21.92 -12.93
C ALA A 51 -9.75 -21.29 -12.54
N ILE A 52 -9.64 -20.71 -11.36
CA ILE A 52 -8.39 -20.14 -10.86
C ILE A 52 -7.35 -21.23 -10.62
N ILE A 53 -7.73 -22.34 -9.96
CA ILE A 53 -6.83 -23.47 -9.72
C ILE A 53 -6.32 -24.04 -11.05
N LEU A 54 -7.21 -24.23 -12.03
CA LEU A 54 -6.82 -24.69 -13.35
C LEU A 54 -5.87 -23.73 -14.07
N TYR A 55 -6.08 -22.42 -13.87
CA TYR A 55 -5.21 -21.39 -14.45
C TYR A 55 -3.83 -21.39 -13.78
N GLU A 56 -3.77 -21.54 -12.45
CA GLU A 56 -2.50 -21.65 -11.72
C GLU A 56 -1.69 -22.90 -12.12
N GLU A 57 -2.35 -24.02 -12.41
CA GLU A 57 -1.68 -25.23 -12.94
C GLU A 57 -1.11 -25.02 -14.35
N LEU A 58 -1.70 -24.14 -15.13
CA LEU A 58 -1.26 -23.81 -16.49
C LEU A 58 -0.21 -22.70 -16.56
N LEU A 59 -0.08 -21.89 -15.48
CA LEU A 59 0.96 -20.87 -15.42
C LEU A 59 2.33 -21.51 -15.24
N PRO A 60 3.34 -21.11 -16.04
CA PRO A 60 4.71 -21.49 -15.74
C PRO A 60 5.06 -21.01 -14.34
N LEU A 61 5.76 -21.86 -13.59
CA LEU A 61 6.27 -21.55 -12.25
C LEU A 61 6.80 -20.11 -12.24
N VAL A 62 6.25 -19.28 -11.34
CA VAL A 62 6.69 -17.89 -11.16
C VAL A 62 8.21 -17.88 -11.13
N ASP A 63 8.83 -17.14 -12.05
CA ASP A 63 10.28 -17.08 -12.13
C ASP A 63 10.82 -16.66 -10.75
N ASN A 64 11.79 -17.40 -10.23
CA ASN A 64 12.42 -17.12 -8.94
C ASN A 64 12.88 -15.65 -8.83
N PHE A 65 13.26 -15.05 -9.96
CA PHE A 65 13.63 -13.65 -10.02
C PHE A 65 12.45 -12.72 -9.69
N VAL A 66 11.26 -13.00 -10.21
CA VAL A 66 10.02 -12.25 -9.96
C VAL A 66 9.64 -12.34 -8.48
N LEU A 67 9.73 -13.53 -7.89
CA LEU A 67 9.48 -13.73 -6.46
C LEU A 67 10.46 -12.94 -5.58
N ILE A 68 11.75 -12.96 -5.91
CA ILE A 68 12.77 -12.20 -5.16
C ILE A 68 12.50 -10.70 -5.26
N LEU A 69 12.15 -10.21 -6.46
CA LEU A 69 11.82 -8.79 -6.67
C LEU A 69 10.61 -8.36 -5.85
N PHE A 70 9.56 -9.19 -5.84
CA PHE A 70 8.37 -8.96 -5.02
C PHE A 70 8.73 -8.86 -3.53
N LEU A 71 9.52 -9.81 -3.01
CA LEU A 71 9.96 -9.80 -1.61
C LEU A 71 10.77 -8.54 -1.27
N LEU A 72 11.64 -8.08 -2.17
CA LEU A 72 12.42 -6.86 -1.97
C LEU A 72 11.51 -5.62 -1.91
N ILE A 73 10.53 -5.49 -2.81
CA ILE A 73 9.55 -4.39 -2.80
C ILE A 73 8.73 -4.44 -1.51
N PHE A 74 8.30 -5.62 -1.09
CA PHE A 74 7.52 -5.82 0.12
C PHE A 74 8.30 -5.42 1.38
N ILE A 75 9.56 -5.85 1.52
CA ILE A 75 10.43 -5.46 2.62
C ILE A 75 10.67 -3.95 2.62
N ALA A 76 10.93 -3.35 1.45
CA ALA A 76 11.12 -1.91 1.32
C ALA A 76 9.85 -1.13 1.72
N PHE A 77 8.66 -1.65 1.43
CA PHE A 77 7.39 -1.07 1.86
C PHE A 77 7.27 -1.08 3.40
N ILE A 78 7.58 -2.19 4.07
CA ILE A 78 7.57 -2.27 5.55
C ILE A 78 8.57 -1.28 6.15
N VAL A 79 9.79 -1.22 5.61
CA VAL A 79 10.82 -0.26 6.04
C VAL A 79 10.32 1.17 5.87
N SER A 80 9.61 1.47 4.78
CA SER A 80 9.05 2.80 4.53
C SER A 80 8.03 3.22 5.59
N LEU A 81 7.13 2.32 6.01
CA LEU A 81 6.17 2.57 7.08
C LEU A 81 6.86 2.86 8.41
N PHE A 82 7.92 2.12 8.75
CA PHE A 82 8.72 2.36 9.94
C PHE A 82 9.42 3.72 9.91
N LEU A 83 10.00 4.11 8.77
CA LEU A 83 10.63 5.41 8.58
C LEU A 83 9.60 6.55 8.64
N LEU A 84 8.40 6.37 8.06
CA LEU A 84 7.29 7.32 8.18
C LEU A 84 6.85 7.51 9.63
N TYR A 85 6.75 6.42 10.39
CA TYR A 85 6.41 6.47 11.82
C TYR A 85 7.42 7.32 12.61
N LYS A 86 8.69 7.28 12.21
CA LYS A 86 9.78 8.09 12.79
C LYS A 86 9.91 9.50 12.19
N PHE A 87 9.00 9.90 11.30
CA PHE A 87 9.06 11.19 10.59
C PHE A 87 10.36 11.38 9.81
N ASN A 88 10.91 10.32 9.23
CA ASN A 88 12.10 10.38 8.40
C ASN A 88 11.73 10.74 6.95
N ASP A 89 12.46 11.69 6.34
CA ASP A 89 12.20 12.17 4.98
C ASP A 89 12.36 11.05 3.92
N TYR A 90 13.35 10.18 4.09
CA TYR A 90 13.51 9.01 3.21
C TYR A 90 12.31 8.07 3.25
N GLY A 91 11.59 8.00 4.38
CA GLY A 91 10.38 7.19 4.50
C GLY A 91 9.30 7.61 3.53
N ARG A 92 9.11 8.92 3.30
CA ARG A 92 8.12 9.44 2.34
C ARG A 92 8.47 9.03 0.90
N GLN A 93 9.74 9.21 0.53
CA GLN A 93 10.22 8.89 -0.81
C GLN A 93 10.13 7.38 -1.07
N LEU A 94 10.63 6.58 -0.13
CA LEU A 94 10.59 5.13 -0.22
C LEU A 94 9.14 4.61 -0.29
N PHE A 95 8.23 5.19 0.50
CA PHE A 95 6.81 4.82 0.50
C PHE A 95 6.15 5.05 -0.86
N ILE A 96 6.42 6.18 -1.52
CA ILE A 96 5.89 6.45 -2.87
C ILE A 96 6.49 5.48 -3.88
N VAL A 97 7.81 5.31 -3.85
CA VAL A 97 8.51 4.44 -4.80
C VAL A 97 8.02 3.00 -4.70
N THR A 98 7.90 2.47 -3.49
CA THR A 98 7.43 1.08 -3.29
C THR A 98 5.98 0.88 -3.72
N ASN A 99 5.10 1.89 -3.53
CA ASN A 99 3.73 1.79 -4.03
C ASN A 99 3.66 1.85 -5.56
N ILE A 100 4.45 2.72 -6.21
CA ILE A 100 4.53 2.77 -7.67
C ILE A 100 5.06 1.44 -8.23
N LEU A 101 6.14 0.92 -7.64
CA LEU A 101 6.71 -0.37 -8.05
C LEU A 101 5.72 -1.52 -7.84
N GLY A 102 4.96 -1.52 -6.74
CA GLY A 102 3.90 -2.50 -6.48
C GLY A 102 2.83 -2.48 -7.57
N ILE A 103 2.36 -1.29 -7.96
CA ILE A 103 1.39 -1.14 -9.06
C ILE A 103 1.98 -1.66 -10.37
N LEU A 104 3.20 -1.25 -10.73
CA LEU A 104 3.86 -1.72 -11.95
C LEU A 104 4.06 -3.25 -11.96
N PHE A 105 4.33 -3.83 -10.79
CA PHE A 105 4.48 -5.26 -10.63
C PHE A 105 3.17 -6.01 -10.94
N VAL A 106 2.04 -5.53 -10.42
CA VAL A 106 0.70 -6.10 -10.71
C VAL A 106 0.40 -6.07 -12.22
N PHE A 107 0.80 -5.01 -12.93
CA PHE A 107 0.62 -4.96 -14.38
C PHE A 107 1.49 -5.97 -15.15
N SER A 108 2.64 -6.38 -14.58
CA SER A 108 3.53 -7.36 -15.23
C SER A 108 3.04 -8.80 -15.09
N ASP A 109 2.31 -9.11 -14.01
CA ASP A 109 1.83 -10.46 -13.71
C ASP A 109 0.56 -10.87 -14.48
N GLY A 110 -0.03 -9.94 -15.26
CA GLY A 110 -1.21 -10.22 -16.07
C GLY A 110 -2.51 -10.11 -15.28
N TYR A 111 -3.37 -11.13 -15.31
CA TYR A 111 -4.68 -11.09 -14.67
C TYR A 111 -4.58 -11.42 -13.18
N VAL A 112 -4.98 -10.49 -12.33
CA VAL A 112 -5.18 -10.75 -10.89
C VAL A 112 -6.67 -10.92 -10.64
N VAL A 113 -7.05 -12.04 -10.06
CA VAL A 113 -8.45 -12.31 -9.70
C VAL A 113 -8.63 -11.95 -8.23
N PHE A 114 -9.48 -10.97 -7.97
CA PHE A 114 -9.86 -10.58 -6.63
C PHE A 114 -11.26 -11.11 -6.30
N ASP A 115 -11.44 -11.67 -5.12
CA ASP A 115 -12.78 -11.85 -4.57
C ASP A 115 -13.33 -10.52 -4.03
N SER A 116 -14.62 -10.49 -3.67
CA SER A 116 -15.26 -9.26 -3.18
C SER A 116 -14.61 -8.69 -1.93
N PHE A 117 -14.04 -9.54 -1.09
CA PHE A 117 -13.34 -9.12 0.12
C PHE A 117 -11.96 -8.53 -0.20
N ASP A 118 -11.23 -9.11 -1.15
CA ASP A 118 -9.96 -8.57 -1.63
C ASP A 118 -10.16 -7.17 -2.21
N TYR A 119 -11.19 -7.01 -3.06
CA TYR A 119 -11.51 -5.72 -3.64
C TYR A 119 -11.85 -4.66 -2.59
N PHE A 120 -12.58 -5.04 -1.54
CA PHE A 120 -12.87 -4.17 -0.41
C PHE A 120 -11.60 -3.76 0.35
N LEU A 121 -10.73 -4.73 0.67
CA LEU A 121 -9.46 -4.47 1.36
C LEU A 121 -8.53 -3.58 0.52
N GLU A 122 -8.44 -3.84 -0.78
CA GLU A 122 -7.63 -3.05 -1.70
C GLU A 122 -8.11 -1.60 -1.76
N SER A 123 -9.43 -1.38 -1.83
CA SER A 123 -10.01 -0.04 -1.82
C SER A 123 -9.66 0.74 -0.56
N ILE A 124 -9.75 0.09 0.61
CA ILE A 124 -9.34 0.69 1.88
C ILE A 124 -7.82 0.97 1.88
N SER A 125 -7.01 0.01 1.45
CA SER A 125 -5.56 0.15 1.38
C SER A 125 -5.15 1.33 0.52
N THR A 126 -5.71 1.43 -0.68
CA THR A 126 -5.46 2.54 -1.62
C THR A 126 -5.83 3.90 -1.01
N ALA A 127 -6.98 3.98 -0.33
CA ALA A 127 -7.38 5.19 0.37
C ALA A 127 -6.38 5.57 1.49
N LEU A 128 -5.97 4.60 2.32
CA LEU A 128 -5.00 4.81 3.40
C LEU A 128 -3.64 5.25 2.86
N ILE A 129 -3.17 4.66 1.78
CA ILE A 129 -1.93 5.04 1.09
C ILE A 129 -2.03 6.49 0.60
N GLY A 130 -3.12 6.83 -0.10
CA GLY A 130 -3.37 8.19 -0.58
C GLY A 130 -3.40 9.21 0.55
N PHE A 131 -4.10 8.93 1.66
CA PHE A 131 -4.11 9.79 2.84
C PHE A 131 -2.72 9.92 3.49
N THR A 132 -1.97 8.83 3.58
CA THR A 132 -0.62 8.84 4.13
C THR A 132 0.30 9.75 3.32
N ILE A 133 0.26 9.65 1.99
CA ILE A 133 1.02 10.52 1.10
C ILE A 133 0.56 11.98 1.26
N ALA A 134 -0.75 12.24 1.15
CA ALA A 134 -1.29 13.58 1.24
C ALA A 134 -0.92 14.28 2.55
N ILE A 135 -1.04 13.59 3.68
CA ILE A 135 -0.71 14.17 4.99
C ILE A 135 0.79 14.39 5.12
N SER A 136 1.63 13.46 4.67
CA SER A 136 3.09 13.56 4.80
C SER A 136 3.68 14.72 3.99
N TYR A 137 3.05 15.10 2.88
CA TYR A 137 3.56 16.15 1.98
C TYR A 137 2.83 17.49 2.13
N PHE A 138 1.52 17.49 2.32
CA PHE A 138 0.69 18.69 2.21
C PHE A 138 0.13 19.20 3.53
N SER A 139 0.30 18.46 4.64
CA SER A 139 -0.12 18.93 5.96
C SER A 139 0.96 19.73 6.69
N ASN A 140 0.60 20.28 7.85
CA ASN A 140 1.54 20.90 8.77
C ASN A 140 2.67 19.95 9.23
N LEU A 141 2.43 18.63 9.19
CA LEU A 141 3.42 17.62 9.56
C LEU A 141 4.54 17.46 8.54
N SER A 142 4.38 17.97 7.32
CA SER A 142 5.44 17.91 6.30
C SER A 142 6.77 18.51 6.76
N LYS A 143 6.72 19.48 7.69
CA LYS A 143 7.90 20.12 8.29
C LYS A 143 8.66 19.20 9.23
N GLU A 144 7.98 18.24 9.85
CA GLU A 144 8.59 17.28 10.78
C GLU A 144 9.50 16.26 10.05
N PHE A 145 9.23 16.03 8.77
CA PHE A 145 10.03 15.15 7.91
C PHE A 145 11.29 15.84 7.36
N LYS A 146 11.41 17.15 7.48
CA LYS A 146 12.62 17.83 6.99
C LYS A 146 13.80 17.40 7.83
N LYS A 147 14.91 17.00 7.17
CA LYS A 147 16.17 16.66 7.83
C LYS A 147 16.54 17.78 8.81
N LYS A 148 16.65 17.44 10.07
CA LYS A 148 17.46 18.26 10.98
C LYS A 148 18.90 18.18 10.44
N LYS A 149 19.36 19.29 9.88
CA LYS A 149 20.77 19.44 9.52
C LYS A 149 21.63 19.35 10.78
#